data_2db20c97ccb44471314570ad98a64f48
#
_entry.id   2db20c97ccb44471314570ad98a64f48
#
_cell.length_a   1.000
_cell.length_b   1.000
_cell.length_c   1.000
_cell.angle_alpha   90.00
_cell.angle_beta   90.00
_cell.angle_gamma   90.00
#
_symmetry.space_group_name_H-M   'P 1'
#
loop_
_entity.id
_entity.type
_entity.pdbx_description
1 polymer ?
#
loop_
_entity_poly.entity_id
_entity_poly.type
_entity_poly.pdbx_seq_one_letter_code
_entity_poly.pdbx_strand_id
1 'polypeptide(L)'
;MIHYSGDWLGFKQRWNLWRRRCLKQPVDEIHQAGDNSELRLEKLCRAAGRKNNWSVHGSVRIPDPDGGRREIDLILISGSVVLVVEQKHWSGRFEVKEDGEFIQHRNNGTMHSHATVAHRIARKTRLLTEIHAQRYPDDKLDIQTFVAMTHQRLEWPENMPELPATMLNEKQLLALLQKRGGGEENPRIMETMAGFGTWDEIRMHGGLKVKGDLLSLGLGTGVEEWDATRQGGLTATCTHPRSILTLLKPKLSKIH
;
A
#
# COMPACT_ATOMS: atom_id res chain seq x y z
N MET A 1 1.23 -19.15 22.20
CA MET A 1 -0.13 -18.80 22.68
C MET A 1 0.04 -17.79 23.81
N ILE A 2 -0.22 -16.53 23.53
CA ILE A 2 -0.09 -15.45 24.55
C ILE A 2 -1.35 -15.52 25.40
N HIS A 3 -1.25 -16.04 26.63
CA HIS A 3 -2.32 -15.97 27.62
C HIS A 3 -2.17 -14.68 28.42
N TYR A 4 -2.96 -13.68 28.11
CA TYR A 4 -3.20 -12.58 29.04
C TYR A 4 -4.30 -12.99 30.04
N SER A 5 -3.93 -13.13 31.29
CA SER A 5 -4.91 -13.22 32.40
C SER A 5 -5.50 -11.83 32.62
N GLY A 6 -6.51 -11.48 31.88
CA GLY A 6 -7.19 -10.19 31.99
C GLY A 6 -8.49 -10.32 32.80
N ASP A 7 -8.80 -9.31 33.59
CA ASP A 7 -9.98 -9.19 34.38
C ASP A 7 -11.27 -9.48 33.60
N TRP A 8 -12.15 -10.25 34.19
CA TRP A 8 -13.45 -10.57 33.65
C TRP A 8 -14.27 -9.29 33.43
N LEU A 9 -14.52 -8.94 32.18
CA LEU A 9 -15.48 -7.90 31.85
C LEU A 9 -16.89 -8.33 32.35
N GLY A 10 -17.54 -7.48 33.15
CA GLY A 10 -18.90 -7.72 33.58
C GLY A 10 -19.87 -7.93 32.40
N PHE A 11 -20.94 -8.71 32.60
CA PHE A 11 -21.92 -9.03 31.55
C PHE A 11 -22.42 -7.79 30.78
N LYS A 12 -22.66 -6.68 31.51
CA LYS A 12 -23.11 -5.41 30.93
C LYS A 12 -22.08 -4.78 29.96
N GLN A 13 -20.80 -4.88 30.30
CA GLN A 13 -19.71 -4.40 29.42
C GLN A 13 -19.57 -5.29 28.19
N ARG A 14 -19.69 -6.62 28.35
CA ARG A 14 -19.69 -7.59 27.25
C ARG A 14 -20.87 -7.36 26.31
N TRP A 15 -22.05 -7.10 26.83
CA TRP A 15 -23.26 -6.77 26.07
C TRP A 15 -23.10 -5.46 25.31
N ASN A 16 -22.58 -4.40 25.92
CA ASN A 16 -22.35 -3.12 25.28
C ASN A 16 -21.29 -3.23 24.16
N LEU A 17 -20.26 -4.01 24.38
CA LEU A 17 -19.24 -4.30 23.35
C LEU A 17 -19.86 -5.08 22.20
N TRP A 18 -20.71 -6.07 22.46
CA TRP A 18 -21.44 -6.82 21.44
C TRP A 18 -22.40 -5.91 20.66
N ARG A 19 -23.15 -5.07 21.34
CA ARG A 19 -24.08 -4.11 20.71
C ARG A 19 -23.35 -3.11 19.81
N ARG A 20 -22.21 -2.57 20.23
CA ARG A 20 -21.37 -1.69 19.40
C ARG A 20 -20.85 -2.36 18.13
N ARG A 21 -20.69 -3.66 18.14
CA ARG A 21 -20.30 -4.46 16.96
C ARG A 21 -21.41 -4.63 15.95
N CYS A 22 -22.63 -4.75 16.42
CA CYS A 22 -23.80 -4.84 15.56
C CYS A 22 -24.12 -3.50 14.89
N LEU A 23 -23.60 -2.40 15.42
CA LEU A 23 -23.61 -1.12 14.77
C LEU A 23 -22.56 -1.19 13.63
N LYS A 24 -23.04 -1.25 12.39
CA LYS A 24 -22.16 -1.08 11.22
C LYS A 24 -21.43 0.23 11.42
N GLN A 25 -20.10 0.17 11.54
CA GLN A 25 -19.30 1.41 11.44
C GLN A 25 -19.62 2.04 10.08
N PRO A 26 -19.86 3.36 10.03
CA PRO A 26 -20.01 4.01 8.76
C PRO A 26 -18.79 3.67 7.91
N VAL A 27 -19.04 3.11 6.76
CA VAL A 27 -17.98 2.78 5.79
C VAL A 27 -17.40 4.12 5.37
N ASP A 28 -16.11 4.30 5.58
CA ASP A 28 -15.41 5.43 5.00
C ASP A 28 -15.35 5.23 3.49
N GLU A 29 -16.35 5.75 2.79
CA GLU A 29 -16.54 5.59 1.35
C GLU A 29 -15.35 6.15 0.57
N ILE A 30 -14.66 7.16 1.11
CA ILE A 30 -13.50 7.78 0.46
C ILE A 30 -12.31 6.83 0.48
N HIS A 31 -11.99 6.26 1.64
CA HIS A 31 -10.91 5.27 1.77
C HIS A 31 -11.22 3.99 0.99
N GLN A 32 -12.48 3.52 1.04
CA GLN A 32 -12.90 2.35 0.28
C GLN A 32 -12.83 2.57 -1.24
N ALA A 33 -13.15 3.78 -1.72
CA ALA A 33 -13.01 4.13 -3.13
C ALA A 33 -11.52 4.15 -3.55
N GLY A 34 -10.63 4.63 -2.68
CA GLY A 34 -9.17 4.57 -2.86
C GLY A 34 -8.70 3.12 -2.99
N ASP A 35 -8.96 2.29 -1.99
CA ASP A 35 -8.57 0.87 -1.96
C ASP A 35 -9.10 0.09 -3.18
N ASN A 36 -10.35 0.31 -3.57
CA ASN A 36 -10.95 -0.32 -4.73
C ASN A 36 -10.28 0.12 -6.04
N SER A 37 -9.88 1.40 -6.13
CA SER A 37 -9.20 1.92 -7.31
C SER A 37 -7.79 1.36 -7.45
N GLU A 38 -7.07 1.16 -6.34
CA GLU A 38 -5.74 0.54 -6.31
C GLU A 38 -5.80 -0.91 -6.79
N LEU A 39 -6.70 -1.72 -6.21
CA LEU A 39 -6.92 -3.11 -6.62
C LEU A 39 -7.35 -3.22 -8.10
N ARG A 40 -8.13 -2.25 -8.58
CA ARG A 40 -8.54 -2.19 -9.98
C ARG A 40 -7.34 -1.91 -10.90
N LEU A 41 -6.52 -0.91 -10.56
CA LEU A 41 -5.34 -0.56 -11.34
C LEU A 41 -4.34 -1.72 -11.38
N GLU A 42 -4.09 -2.36 -10.24
CA GLU A 42 -3.24 -3.54 -10.16
C GLU A 42 -3.70 -4.65 -11.12
N LYS A 43 -4.99 -4.97 -11.13
CA LYS A 43 -5.57 -5.97 -12.06
C LYS A 43 -5.40 -5.57 -13.52
N LEU A 44 -5.60 -4.29 -13.84
CA LEU A 44 -5.43 -3.78 -15.20
C LEU A 44 -3.96 -3.84 -15.63
N CYS A 45 -3.02 -3.48 -14.77
CA CYS A 45 -1.58 -3.58 -15.04
C CYS A 45 -1.16 -5.04 -15.26
N ARG A 46 -1.65 -5.99 -14.44
CA ARG A 46 -1.41 -7.44 -14.65
C ARG A 46 -1.92 -7.92 -16.01
N ALA A 47 -3.11 -7.47 -16.40
CA ALA A 47 -3.67 -7.85 -17.70
C ALA A 47 -2.91 -7.23 -18.88
N ALA A 48 -2.58 -5.94 -18.80
CA ALA A 48 -1.86 -5.21 -19.85
C ALA A 48 -0.42 -5.68 -20.02
N GLY A 49 0.25 -5.97 -18.90
CA GLY A 49 1.67 -6.35 -18.90
C GLY A 49 1.96 -7.81 -19.21
N ARG A 50 0.93 -8.69 -19.21
CA ARG A 50 1.13 -10.15 -19.37
C ARG A 50 1.96 -10.56 -20.57
N LYS A 51 1.76 -9.91 -21.72
CA LYS A 51 2.46 -10.26 -22.97
C LYS A 51 3.93 -9.84 -22.97
N ASN A 52 4.28 -8.89 -22.13
CA ASN A 52 5.62 -8.29 -22.07
C ASN A 52 6.33 -8.63 -20.74
N ASN A 53 5.95 -9.73 -20.10
CA ASN A 53 6.58 -10.29 -18.92
C ASN A 53 6.70 -9.27 -17.76
N TRP A 54 5.66 -8.43 -17.54
CA TRP A 54 5.62 -7.57 -16.38
C TRP A 54 5.14 -8.35 -15.16
N SER A 55 5.95 -8.40 -14.11
CA SER A 55 5.49 -8.76 -12.78
C SER A 55 4.95 -7.50 -12.08
N VAL A 56 3.86 -7.67 -11.32
CA VAL A 56 3.12 -6.57 -10.69
C VAL A 56 3.01 -6.83 -9.20
N HIS A 57 3.54 -5.90 -8.40
CA HIS A 57 3.56 -5.96 -6.95
C HIS A 57 2.79 -4.76 -6.39
N GLY A 58 1.67 -5.01 -5.70
CA GLY A 58 0.83 -3.98 -5.10
C GLY A 58 1.11 -3.77 -3.62
N SER A 59 0.91 -2.56 -3.12
CA SER A 59 1.00 -2.18 -1.70
C SER A 59 2.28 -2.65 -1.01
N VAL A 60 3.43 -2.45 -1.68
CA VAL A 60 4.73 -2.90 -1.19
C VAL A 60 5.25 -1.93 -0.13
N ARG A 61 5.64 -2.44 1.03
CA ARG A 61 6.18 -1.64 2.14
C ARG A 61 7.68 -1.82 2.27
N ILE A 62 8.41 -0.77 1.93
CA ILE A 62 9.88 -0.73 2.02
C ILE A 62 10.33 -0.10 3.34
N PRO A 63 11.44 -0.57 3.96
CA PRO A 63 11.97 0.07 5.16
C PRO A 63 12.48 1.48 4.86
N ASP A 64 12.29 2.39 5.81
CA ASP A 64 12.84 3.75 5.77
C ASP A 64 13.89 3.89 6.85
N PRO A 65 15.13 4.30 6.54
CA PRO A 65 16.19 4.52 7.53
C PRO A 65 15.82 5.55 8.60
N ASP A 66 14.95 6.51 8.26
CA ASP A 66 14.44 7.52 9.22
C ASP A 66 13.36 6.94 10.17
N GLY A 67 13.07 5.64 10.04
CA GLY A 67 12.12 4.90 10.87
C GLY A 67 10.83 4.53 10.15
N GLY A 68 10.30 3.37 10.51
CA GLY A 68 9.08 2.82 9.94
C GLY A 68 9.23 2.24 8.53
N ARG A 69 8.15 2.21 7.81
CA ARG A 69 8.09 1.70 6.43
C ARG A 69 7.30 2.64 5.54
N ARG A 70 7.70 2.75 4.26
CA ARG A 70 6.99 3.51 3.23
C ARG A 70 6.25 2.55 2.32
N GLU A 71 5.00 2.82 2.07
CA GLU A 71 4.21 2.08 1.09
C GLU A 71 4.43 2.65 -0.30
N ILE A 72 4.60 1.75 -1.27
CA ILE A 72 4.56 2.03 -2.71
C ILE A 72 3.32 1.34 -3.25
N ASP A 73 2.44 2.09 -3.90
CA ASP A 73 1.15 1.58 -4.36
C ASP A 73 1.33 0.45 -5.39
N LEU A 74 2.25 0.64 -6.37
CA LEU A 74 2.60 -0.38 -7.34
C LEU A 74 4.10 -0.33 -7.71
N ILE A 75 4.70 -1.51 -7.82
CA ILE A 75 6.00 -1.73 -8.45
C ILE A 75 5.79 -2.70 -9.62
N LEU A 76 6.23 -2.31 -10.81
CA LEU A 76 6.10 -3.09 -12.03
C LEU A 76 7.50 -3.41 -12.55
N ILE A 77 7.80 -4.69 -12.78
CA ILE A 77 9.14 -5.17 -13.12
C ILE A 77 9.10 -6.00 -14.40
N SER A 78 9.98 -5.70 -15.35
CA SER A 78 10.21 -6.54 -16.53
C SER A 78 11.70 -6.49 -16.89
N GLY A 79 12.41 -7.59 -16.67
CA GLY A 79 13.86 -7.63 -16.75
C GLY A 79 14.50 -6.67 -15.75
N SER A 80 15.36 -5.78 -16.24
CA SER A 80 16.00 -4.73 -15.42
C SER A 80 15.21 -3.40 -15.40
N VAL A 81 14.03 -3.34 -16.02
CA VAL A 81 13.17 -2.16 -15.99
C VAL A 81 12.24 -2.25 -14.79
N VAL A 82 12.24 -1.22 -13.96
CA VAL A 82 11.41 -1.11 -12.77
C VAL A 82 10.63 0.20 -12.79
N LEU A 83 9.30 0.12 -12.77
CA LEU A 83 8.44 1.29 -12.69
C LEU A 83 7.87 1.37 -11.27
N VAL A 84 8.16 2.46 -10.58
CA VAL A 84 7.61 2.77 -9.25
C VAL A 84 6.46 3.73 -9.43
N VAL A 85 5.25 3.31 -9.08
CA VAL A 85 4.01 4.03 -9.39
C VAL A 85 3.26 4.39 -8.12
N GLU A 86 2.97 5.66 -7.96
CA GLU A 86 2.01 6.19 -6.98
C GLU A 86 0.68 6.42 -7.67
N GLN A 87 -0.40 5.90 -7.11
CA GLN A 87 -1.73 6.09 -7.66
C GLN A 87 -2.47 7.24 -6.99
N LYS A 88 -3.17 8.04 -7.79
CA LYS A 88 -4.10 9.06 -7.31
C LYS A 88 -5.43 8.95 -8.05
N HIS A 89 -6.52 8.81 -7.28
CA HIS A 89 -7.88 8.70 -7.82
C HIS A 89 -8.67 9.98 -7.55
N TRP A 90 -8.13 11.12 -8.05
CA TRP A 90 -8.71 12.43 -7.83
C TRP A 90 -9.69 12.79 -8.94
N SER A 91 -10.84 13.33 -8.57
CA SER A 91 -11.81 13.93 -9.49
C SER A 91 -11.68 15.46 -9.49
N GLY A 92 -12.28 16.11 -10.50
CA GLY A 92 -12.25 17.55 -10.69
C GLY A 92 -11.02 17.98 -11.47
N ARG A 93 -10.53 19.20 -11.23
CA ARG A 93 -9.34 19.78 -11.87
C ARG A 93 -8.18 19.77 -10.88
N PHE A 94 -6.98 19.60 -11.35
CA PHE A 94 -5.81 19.83 -10.53
C PHE A 94 -4.85 20.82 -11.21
N GLU A 95 -4.11 21.51 -10.36
CA GLU A 95 -3.04 22.42 -10.73
C GLU A 95 -1.74 21.95 -10.08
N VAL A 96 -0.63 22.24 -10.71
CA VAL A 96 0.70 22.00 -10.15
C VAL A 96 1.41 23.33 -10.04
N LYS A 97 1.80 23.67 -8.82
CA LYS A 97 2.58 24.89 -8.56
C LYS A 97 4.06 24.68 -8.93
N GLU A 98 4.79 25.77 -9.06
CA GLU A 98 6.22 25.74 -9.38
C GLU A 98 7.06 24.97 -8.33
N ASP A 99 6.63 24.98 -7.06
CA ASP A 99 7.25 24.22 -5.98
C ASP A 99 6.90 22.73 -5.96
N GLY A 100 6.09 22.27 -6.93
CA GLY A 100 5.63 20.88 -7.06
C GLY A 100 4.44 20.54 -6.15
N GLU A 101 3.80 21.51 -5.50
CA GLU A 101 2.56 21.31 -4.76
C GLU A 101 1.38 21.09 -5.73
N PHE A 102 0.55 20.10 -5.46
CA PHE A 102 -0.66 19.81 -6.23
C PHE A 102 -1.88 20.39 -5.52
N ILE A 103 -2.66 21.20 -6.24
CA ILE A 103 -3.94 21.71 -5.76
C ILE A 103 -5.06 20.99 -6.51
N GLN A 104 -5.89 20.27 -5.78
CA GLN A 104 -7.09 19.64 -6.32
C GLN A 104 -8.30 20.54 -6.11
N HIS A 105 -8.97 20.89 -7.20
CA HIS A 105 -10.28 21.57 -7.20
C HIS A 105 -11.36 20.50 -7.40
N ARG A 106 -12.10 20.22 -6.35
CA ARG A 106 -13.18 19.23 -6.40
C ARG A 106 -14.45 19.80 -6.98
N ASN A 107 -15.30 18.95 -7.56
CA ASN A 107 -16.58 19.36 -8.17
C ASN A 107 -17.56 20.00 -7.18
N ASN A 108 -17.38 19.81 -5.88
CA ASN A 108 -18.17 20.45 -4.83
C ASN A 108 -17.65 21.84 -4.43
N GLY A 109 -16.68 22.41 -5.15
CA GLY A 109 -16.08 23.70 -4.89
C GLY A 109 -14.99 23.72 -3.80
N THR A 110 -14.68 22.59 -3.18
CA THR A 110 -13.59 22.54 -2.18
C THR A 110 -12.25 22.39 -2.86
N MET A 111 -11.22 23.03 -2.28
CA MET A 111 -9.84 22.90 -2.71
C MET A 111 -9.05 22.11 -1.67
N HIS A 112 -8.18 21.23 -2.14
CA HIS A 112 -7.27 20.47 -1.29
C HIS A 112 -5.85 20.61 -1.81
N SER A 113 -4.94 21.01 -0.93
CA SER A 113 -3.52 20.98 -1.18
C SER A 113 -2.97 19.59 -0.90
N HIS A 114 -2.17 19.08 -1.83
CA HIS A 114 -1.45 17.83 -1.71
C HIS A 114 0.04 18.11 -1.88
N ALA A 115 0.68 18.46 -0.77
CA ALA A 115 2.10 18.80 -0.79
C ALA A 115 2.94 17.65 -1.35
N THR A 116 3.74 17.97 -2.33
CA THR A 116 4.92 17.19 -2.76
C THR A 116 4.69 15.71 -3.13
N VAL A 117 3.55 15.38 -3.79
CA VAL A 117 3.29 13.97 -4.22
C VAL A 117 4.44 13.42 -5.05
N ALA A 118 4.89 14.16 -6.07
CA ALA A 118 5.99 13.73 -6.95
C ALA A 118 7.31 13.56 -6.19
N HIS A 119 7.61 14.42 -5.22
CA HIS A 119 8.81 14.30 -4.38
C HIS A 119 8.74 13.11 -3.43
N ARG A 120 7.55 12.82 -2.87
CA ARG A 120 7.38 11.66 -1.99
C ARG A 120 7.59 10.35 -2.71
N ILE A 121 7.05 10.20 -3.91
CA ILE A 121 7.29 8.98 -4.69
C ILE A 121 8.73 8.88 -5.16
N ALA A 122 9.37 9.99 -5.55
CA ALA A 122 10.78 10.00 -5.91
C ALA A 122 11.68 9.58 -4.73
N ARG A 123 11.34 9.97 -3.48
CA ARG A 123 12.03 9.47 -2.28
C ARG A 123 11.84 7.97 -2.11
N LYS A 124 10.63 7.45 -2.27
CA LYS A 124 10.36 6.00 -2.19
C LYS A 124 11.16 5.23 -3.25
N THR A 125 11.23 5.77 -4.48
CA THR A 125 12.03 5.21 -5.57
C THR A 125 13.51 5.17 -5.21
N ARG A 126 14.05 6.27 -4.67
CA ARG A 126 15.45 6.33 -4.23
C ARG A 126 15.75 5.28 -3.15
N LEU A 127 14.88 5.15 -2.13
CA LEU A 127 15.04 4.12 -1.09
C LEU A 127 15.08 2.71 -1.69
N LEU A 128 14.20 2.38 -2.63
CA LEU A 128 14.22 1.09 -3.32
C LEU A 128 15.55 0.89 -4.06
N THR A 129 16.02 1.92 -4.76
CA THR A 129 17.30 1.88 -5.49
C THR A 129 18.48 1.64 -4.54
N GLU A 130 18.53 2.36 -3.42
CA GLU A 130 19.59 2.24 -2.41
C GLU A 130 19.60 0.85 -1.78
N ILE A 131 18.43 0.32 -1.39
CA ILE A 131 18.30 -1.03 -0.80
C ILE A 131 18.78 -2.10 -1.80
N HIS A 132 18.37 -1.98 -3.06
CA HIS A 132 18.81 -2.92 -4.09
C HIS A 132 20.32 -2.83 -4.34
N ALA A 133 20.86 -1.62 -4.50
CA ALA A 133 22.29 -1.39 -4.75
C ALA A 133 23.19 -1.83 -3.59
N GLN A 134 22.72 -1.72 -2.34
CA GLN A 134 23.45 -2.26 -1.18
C GLN A 134 23.61 -3.77 -1.24
N ARG A 135 22.61 -4.47 -1.78
CA ARG A 135 22.61 -5.94 -1.89
C ARG A 135 23.29 -6.42 -3.16
N TYR A 136 23.11 -5.70 -4.26
CA TYR A 136 23.61 -6.02 -5.60
C TYR A 136 24.26 -4.81 -6.27
N PRO A 137 25.49 -4.43 -5.87
CA PRO A 137 26.14 -3.20 -6.36
C PRO A 137 26.35 -3.17 -7.90
N ASP A 138 26.52 -4.35 -8.49
CA ASP A 138 26.79 -4.49 -9.92
C ASP A 138 25.53 -4.63 -10.77
N ASP A 139 24.34 -4.73 -10.13
CA ASP A 139 23.08 -4.85 -10.87
C ASP A 139 22.50 -3.48 -11.21
N LYS A 140 22.52 -3.13 -12.49
CA LYS A 140 22.00 -1.85 -12.97
C LYS A 140 20.55 -2.00 -13.38
N LEU A 141 19.66 -1.36 -12.64
CA LEU A 141 18.24 -1.29 -12.95
C LEU A 141 17.90 0.05 -13.63
N ASP A 142 16.99 0.00 -14.63
CA ASP A 142 16.32 1.18 -15.16
C ASP A 142 15.06 1.45 -14.31
N ILE A 143 15.25 2.24 -13.24
CA ILE A 143 14.16 2.55 -12.31
C ILE A 143 13.54 3.90 -12.67
N GLN A 144 12.25 3.91 -12.96
CA GLN A 144 11.49 5.09 -13.36
C GLN A 144 10.33 5.34 -12.38
N THR A 145 10.05 6.61 -12.14
CA THR A 145 9.05 7.05 -11.17
C THR A 145 7.84 7.66 -11.86
N PHE A 146 6.64 7.18 -11.51
CA PHE A 146 5.39 7.64 -12.10
C PHE A 146 4.35 7.99 -11.04
N VAL A 147 3.51 8.98 -11.37
CA VAL A 147 2.24 9.23 -10.68
C VAL A 147 1.11 8.92 -11.65
N ALA A 148 0.30 7.92 -11.31
CA ALA A 148 -0.82 7.47 -12.13
C ALA A 148 -2.12 8.11 -11.67
N MET A 149 -2.68 9.00 -12.50
CA MET A 149 -3.98 9.63 -12.28
C MET A 149 -5.07 8.76 -12.90
N THR A 150 -5.87 8.09 -12.05
CA THR A 150 -6.78 7.02 -12.51
C THR A 150 -8.24 7.43 -12.63
N HIS A 151 -8.62 8.63 -12.21
CA HIS A 151 -10.00 9.09 -12.33
C HIS A 151 -10.27 9.59 -13.76
N GLN A 152 -11.28 9.01 -14.44
CA GLN A 152 -11.56 9.28 -15.85
C GLN A 152 -11.99 10.71 -16.17
N ARG A 153 -12.59 11.41 -15.19
CA ARG A 153 -13.07 12.80 -15.32
C ARG A 153 -12.14 13.81 -14.66
N LEU A 154 -10.85 13.48 -14.56
CA LEU A 154 -9.86 14.42 -14.08
C LEU A 154 -9.48 15.38 -15.20
N GLU A 155 -9.57 16.68 -14.95
CA GLU A 155 -9.13 17.72 -15.86
C GLU A 155 -7.65 18.02 -15.58
N TRP A 156 -6.84 17.88 -16.62
CA TRP A 156 -5.40 18.10 -16.56
C TRP A 156 -5.06 19.56 -16.70
N PRO A 157 -4.00 20.06 -16.04
CA PRO A 157 -3.51 21.42 -16.24
C PRO A 157 -2.97 21.60 -17.66
N GLU A 158 -3.12 22.80 -18.22
CA GLU A 158 -2.60 23.13 -19.55
C GLU A 158 -1.06 23.10 -19.57
N ASN A 159 -0.44 23.55 -18.49
CA ASN A 159 1.01 23.56 -18.33
C ASN A 159 1.42 22.72 -17.12
N MET A 160 2.35 21.82 -17.32
CA MET A 160 2.95 21.00 -16.27
C MET A 160 4.40 21.46 -16.07
N PRO A 161 4.81 21.80 -14.85
CA PRO A 161 6.20 22.03 -14.52
C PRO A 161 7.01 20.73 -14.62
N GLU A 162 8.31 20.83 -14.69
CA GLU A 162 9.18 19.65 -14.56
C GLU A 162 9.10 19.09 -13.15
N LEU A 163 8.79 17.80 -13.06
CA LEU A 163 8.60 17.09 -11.81
C LEU A 163 9.56 15.91 -11.71
N PRO A 164 9.97 15.50 -10.48
CA PRO A 164 10.83 14.33 -10.28
C PRO A 164 10.13 13.00 -10.56
N ALA A 165 8.84 13.01 -10.91
CA ALA A 165 8.06 11.84 -11.30
C ALA A 165 7.21 12.16 -12.52
N THR A 166 7.19 11.26 -13.49
CA THR A 166 6.36 11.43 -14.70
C THR A 166 4.89 11.20 -14.38
N MET A 167 4.04 12.17 -14.76
CA MET A 167 2.60 12.06 -14.60
C MET A 167 1.97 11.35 -15.79
N LEU A 168 1.16 10.32 -15.52
CA LEU A 168 0.44 9.55 -16.54
C LEU A 168 -1.04 9.40 -16.15
N ASN A 169 -1.92 9.37 -17.15
CA ASN A 169 -3.25 8.83 -16.91
C ASN A 169 -3.25 7.28 -17.02
N GLU A 170 -4.34 6.65 -16.58
CA GLU A 170 -4.48 5.19 -16.59
C GLU A 170 -4.20 4.60 -17.99
N LYS A 171 -4.76 5.19 -19.05
CA LYS A 171 -4.58 4.69 -20.43
C LYS A 171 -3.11 4.76 -20.88
N GLN A 172 -2.41 5.84 -20.54
CA GLN A 172 -1.00 6.00 -20.84
C GLN A 172 -0.13 4.98 -20.12
N LEU A 173 -0.41 4.72 -18.82
CA LEU A 173 0.31 3.69 -18.07
C LEU A 173 0.10 2.30 -18.68
N LEU A 174 -1.14 1.92 -19.00
CA LEU A 174 -1.44 0.62 -19.60
C LEU A 174 -0.80 0.48 -20.99
N ALA A 175 -0.82 1.55 -21.81
CA ALA A 175 -0.17 1.57 -23.12
C ALA A 175 1.37 1.43 -23.02
N LEU A 176 1.96 2.01 -21.97
CA LEU A 176 3.39 1.86 -21.69
C LEU A 176 3.74 0.40 -21.41
N LEU A 177 2.95 -0.30 -20.58
CA LEU A 177 3.17 -1.73 -20.28
C LEU A 177 3.01 -2.63 -21.51
N GLN A 178 2.13 -2.25 -22.43
CA GLN A 178 1.92 -3.00 -23.68
C GLN A 178 3.04 -2.79 -24.71
N LYS A 179 3.73 -1.66 -24.63
CA LYS A 179 4.81 -1.30 -25.59
C LYS A 179 6.21 -1.59 -25.07
N ARG A 180 6.43 -1.57 -23.78
CA ARG A 180 7.73 -1.80 -23.13
C ARG A 180 7.71 -3.13 -22.37
N GLY A 181 8.89 -3.57 -22.01
CA GLY A 181 9.10 -4.83 -21.30
C GLY A 181 9.54 -5.93 -22.24
N GLY A 182 9.30 -7.18 -21.87
CA GLY A 182 9.73 -8.35 -22.63
C GLY A 182 11.11 -8.87 -22.21
N GLY A 183 11.75 -8.26 -21.20
CA GLY A 183 12.98 -8.77 -20.61
C GLY A 183 12.75 -10.07 -19.85
N GLU A 184 13.78 -10.90 -19.76
CA GLU A 184 13.79 -12.05 -18.86
C GLU A 184 13.73 -11.57 -17.41
N GLU A 185 13.13 -12.38 -16.52
CA GLU A 185 13.04 -12.06 -15.12
C GLU A 185 14.44 -11.88 -14.51
N ASN A 186 14.69 -10.72 -13.90
CA ASN A 186 15.91 -10.47 -13.15
C ASN A 186 15.77 -11.04 -11.72
N PRO A 187 16.46 -12.13 -11.39
CA PRO A 187 16.29 -12.78 -10.09
C PRO A 187 16.74 -11.91 -8.91
N ARG A 188 17.68 -10.98 -9.13
CA ARG A 188 18.21 -10.12 -8.07
C ARG A 188 17.19 -9.10 -7.58
N ILE A 189 16.47 -8.44 -8.50
CA ILE A 189 15.40 -7.54 -8.09
C ILE A 189 14.23 -8.31 -7.49
N MET A 190 13.90 -9.50 -8.01
CA MET A 190 12.86 -10.34 -7.43
C MET A 190 13.22 -10.80 -6.01
N GLU A 191 14.48 -11.10 -5.74
CA GLU A 191 14.95 -11.42 -4.39
C GLU A 191 14.90 -10.19 -3.47
N THR A 192 15.21 -9.00 -3.98
CA THR A 192 15.03 -7.75 -3.23
C THR A 192 13.55 -7.54 -2.87
N MET A 193 12.64 -7.76 -3.84
CA MET A 193 11.20 -7.66 -3.63
C MET A 193 10.67 -8.67 -2.62
N ALA A 194 11.21 -9.89 -2.60
CA ALA A 194 10.82 -10.92 -1.65
C ALA A 194 11.15 -10.56 -0.19
N GLY A 195 12.10 -9.64 0.04
CA GLY A 195 12.43 -9.08 1.35
C GLY A 195 11.44 -8.03 1.87
N PHE A 196 10.50 -7.58 1.03
CA PHE A 196 9.51 -6.57 1.42
C PHE A 196 8.18 -7.20 1.83
N GLY A 197 7.50 -6.55 2.77
CA GLY A 197 6.17 -6.95 3.21
C GLY A 197 5.06 -6.11 2.58
N THR A 198 3.84 -6.46 2.96
CA THR A 198 2.64 -5.65 2.75
C THR A 198 2.07 -5.22 4.10
N TRP A 199 0.88 -4.64 4.12
CA TRP A 199 0.17 -4.37 5.36
C TRP A 199 -0.24 -5.67 6.06
N ASP A 200 -0.07 -5.71 7.39
CA ASP A 200 -0.66 -6.76 8.21
C ASP A 200 -2.18 -6.63 8.18
N GLU A 201 -2.90 -7.74 8.00
CA GLU A 201 -4.36 -7.78 8.02
C GLU A 201 -4.85 -8.68 9.15
N ILE A 202 -5.61 -8.11 10.07
CA ILE A 202 -6.34 -8.87 11.07
C ILE A 202 -7.77 -9.07 10.57
N ARG A 203 -8.18 -10.32 10.43
CA ARG A 203 -9.58 -10.68 10.18
C ARG A 203 -10.23 -11.10 11.48
N MET A 204 -11.23 -10.34 11.85
CA MET A 204 -12.00 -10.58 13.06
C MET A 204 -13.22 -11.45 12.75
N HIS A 205 -13.70 -12.17 13.76
CA HIS A 205 -14.96 -12.88 13.65
C HIS A 205 -16.08 -11.88 13.34
N GLY A 206 -16.97 -12.21 12.38
CA GLY A 206 -17.96 -11.26 11.86
C GLY A 206 -17.52 -10.48 10.62
N GLY A 207 -16.32 -10.78 10.05
CA GLY A 207 -15.87 -10.26 8.77
C GLY A 207 -15.21 -8.89 8.80
N LEU A 208 -15.06 -8.27 9.99
CA LEU A 208 -14.29 -7.03 10.10
C LEU A 208 -12.83 -7.29 9.77
N LYS A 209 -12.27 -6.46 8.92
CA LYS A 209 -10.85 -6.46 8.57
C LYS A 209 -10.20 -5.19 9.09
N VAL A 210 -9.06 -5.34 9.73
CA VAL A 210 -8.23 -4.23 10.20
C VAL A 210 -6.86 -4.39 9.56
N LYS A 211 -6.46 -3.41 8.76
CA LYS A 211 -5.11 -3.32 8.21
C LYS A 211 -4.28 -2.38 9.07
N GLY A 212 -3.01 -2.67 9.24
CA GLY A 212 -2.11 -1.81 10.00
C GLY A 212 -0.72 -2.40 10.12
N ASP A 213 0.15 -1.68 10.81
CA ASP A 213 1.47 -2.15 11.22
C ASP A 213 1.38 -2.68 12.65
N LEU A 214 1.25 -3.99 12.78
CA LEU A 214 1.09 -4.63 14.09
C LEU A 214 2.33 -4.51 14.97
N LEU A 215 3.50 -4.34 14.38
CA LEU A 215 4.74 -4.09 15.12
C LEU A 215 4.70 -2.72 15.84
N SER A 216 3.94 -1.76 15.31
CA SER A 216 3.79 -0.42 15.90
C SER A 216 2.82 -0.38 17.09
N LEU A 217 2.09 -1.46 17.36
CA LEU A 217 1.08 -1.48 18.41
C LEU A 217 1.63 -1.65 19.84
N GLY A 218 2.95 -1.70 20.00
CA GLY A 218 3.58 -1.80 21.32
C GLY A 218 3.20 -3.07 22.09
N LEU A 219 3.04 -4.18 21.41
CA LEU A 219 2.61 -5.47 21.97
C LEU A 219 3.65 -6.13 22.90
N GLY A 220 4.77 -5.44 23.20
CA GLY A 220 5.82 -5.91 24.11
C GLY A 220 6.49 -7.20 23.61
N THR A 221 6.69 -8.16 24.53
CA THR A 221 7.34 -9.44 24.22
C THR A 221 6.60 -10.32 23.20
N GLY A 222 5.35 -10.01 22.88
CA GLY A 222 4.60 -10.70 21.84
C GLY A 222 5.05 -10.37 20.41
N VAL A 223 5.88 -9.35 20.22
CA VAL A 223 6.36 -8.92 18.89
C VAL A 223 7.25 -10.00 18.26
N GLU A 224 8.13 -10.62 19.03
CA GLU A 224 9.03 -11.66 18.54
C GLU A 224 8.28 -12.93 18.13
N GLU A 225 7.32 -13.38 18.93
CA GLU A 225 6.46 -14.51 18.59
C GLU A 225 5.60 -14.22 17.36
N TRP A 226 5.14 -12.97 17.24
CA TRP A 226 4.38 -12.52 16.10
C TRP A 226 5.23 -12.52 14.82
N ASP A 227 6.46 -12.04 14.88
CA ASP A 227 7.38 -12.00 13.75
C ASP A 227 7.77 -13.41 13.30
N ALA A 228 8.04 -14.31 14.25
CA ALA A 228 8.28 -15.73 13.97
C ALA A 228 7.08 -16.40 13.30
N THR A 229 5.87 -16.11 13.75
CA THR A 229 4.62 -16.62 13.16
C THR A 229 4.42 -16.09 11.74
N ARG A 230 4.75 -14.84 11.50
CA ARG A 230 4.68 -14.17 10.21
C ARG A 230 5.63 -14.80 9.18
N GLN A 231 6.88 -15.03 9.56
CA GLN A 231 7.88 -15.68 8.71
C GLN A 231 7.52 -17.13 8.38
N GLY A 232 6.90 -17.84 9.31
CA GLY A 232 6.45 -19.21 9.12
C GLY A 232 5.17 -19.36 8.27
N GLY A 233 4.51 -18.27 7.88
CA GLY A 233 3.26 -18.31 7.13
C GLY A 233 2.09 -18.93 7.90
N LEU A 234 2.20 -19.06 9.22
CA LEU A 234 1.22 -19.69 10.09
C LEU A 234 0.08 -18.73 10.44
N THR A 235 -1.09 -19.29 10.69
CA THR A 235 -2.23 -18.55 11.21
C THR A 235 -2.09 -18.41 12.71
N ALA A 236 -1.96 -17.17 13.21
CA ALA A 236 -1.94 -16.90 14.64
C ALA A 236 -3.33 -16.47 15.15
N THR A 237 -3.60 -16.73 16.41
CA THR A 237 -4.80 -16.25 17.10
C THR A 237 -4.37 -15.29 18.19
N CYS A 238 -4.78 -14.03 18.06
CA CYS A 238 -4.52 -13.00 19.07
C CYS A 238 -5.76 -12.73 19.90
N THR A 239 -5.64 -12.77 21.22
CA THR A 239 -6.69 -12.40 22.16
C THR A 239 -6.23 -11.21 22.99
N HIS A 240 -6.93 -10.08 22.87
CA HIS A 240 -6.63 -8.90 23.68
C HIS A 240 -7.67 -8.74 24.79
N PRO A 241 -7.27 -8.66 26.07
CA PRO A 241 -8.19 -8.71 27.20
C PRO A 241 -9.16 -7.52 27.29
N ARG A 242 -8.79 -6.37 26.72
CA ARG A 242 -9.62 -5.15 26.75
C ARG A 242 -10.36 -4.87 25.46
N SER A 243 -10.28 -5.75 24.49
CA SER A 243 -10.92 -5.55 23.18
C SER A 243 -12.06 -6.53 22.96
N ILE A 244 -12.90 -6.20 22.02
CA ILE A 244 -13.91 -7.08 21.44
C ILE A 244 -13.34 -8.45 21.03
N LEU A 245 -12.04 -8.50 20.79
CA LEU A 245 -11.25 -9.65 20.41
C LEU A 245 -11.29 -10.78 21.45
N THR A 246 -11.41 -10.45 22.74
CA THR A 246 -11.48 -11.41 23.85
C THR A 246 -12.69 -12.34 23.77
N LEU A 247 -13.77 -11.87 23.17
CA LEU A 247 -15.02 -12.64 23.06
C LEU A 247 -15.07 -13.60 21.89
N LEU A 248 -14.22 -13.43 20.89
CA LEU A 248 -14.42 -14.05 19.57
C LEU A 248 -13.18 -14.70 18.97
N LYS A 249 -12.07 -14.76 19.70
CA LYS A 249 -10.81 -15.36 19.20
C LYS A 249 -10.54 -14.94 17.75
N PRO A 250 -10.02 -13.75 17.49
CA PRO A 250 -9.75 -13.32 16.13
C PRO A 250 -8.80 -14.32 15.47
N LYS A 251 -9.15 -14.75 14.26
CA LYS A 251 -8.24 -15.49 13.43
C LYS A 251 -7.46 -14.48 12.59
N LEU A 252 -6.18 -14.47 12.75
CA LEU A 252 -5.28 -13.83 11.82
C LEU A 252 -5.16 -14.72 10.59
N SER A 253 -5.59 -14.24 9.45
CA SER A 253 -5.43 -14.97 8.20
C SER A 253 -4.33 -14.31 7.41
N LYS A 254 -3.28 -15.09 7.13
CA LYS A 254 -2.12 -14.71 6.33
C LYS A 254 -1.58 -13.32 6.65
N ILE A 255 -0.55 -13.32 7.39
CA ILE A 255 0.37 -12.21 7.54
C ILE A 255 1.32 -12.33 6.35
N HIS A 256 1.24 -11.38 5.45
CA HIS A 256 2.13 -11.29 4.29
C HIS A 256 3.14 -10.19 4.50
#